data_1218face711d192017affda45998cc40
#
_entry.id   1218face711d192017affda45998cc40
#
_cell.length_a   1.000
_cell.length_b   1.000
_cell.length_c   1.000
_cell.angle_alpha   90.00
_cell.angle_beta   90.00
_cell.angle_gamma   90.00
#
_symmetry.space_group_name_H-M   'P 1'
#
loop_
_entity.id
_entity.type
_entity.pdbx_description
1 polymer ?
#
loop_
_entity_poly.entity_id
_entity_poly.type
_entity_poly.pdbx_seq_one_letter_code
_entity_poly.pdbx_strand_id
1 'polypeptide(L)'
;FITLYAENDEEQQEELIVREIKDGANAIILAPVREDLAVMKLDEISPGCPVIFLGPTAINSSVACSISVDRYEMGRTLGEKIAESEDPAVPVCLFSEGMAYTGNLDAYDGIRSVLDPAGFTVRLIEKKSEDTYRKAIEETVYPESGDFMAVGMDVGALSELADILEGSSVYREHVTALYGIGSTTALLNQLDRGIVKGLMAWNRFDEGYLSVEKAVQAAGGEWKEKRITLTPEYIDGEILRSGIFEKMLYPME
;
A
#
# COMPACT_ATOMS: atom_id res chain seq x y z
N PHE A 1 24.43 2.02 -7.09
CA PHE A 1 23.07 1.64 -6.67
C PHE A 1 22.64 0.38 -7.41
N ILE A 2 22.21 -0.64 -6.67
CA ILE A 2 21.74 -1.92 -7.23
C ILE A 2 20.32 -2.13 -6.70
N THR A 3 19.39 -2.49 -7.57
CA THR A 3 18.02 -2.87 -7.19
C THR A 3 17.84 -4.37 -7.34
N LEU A 4 17.33 -5.01 -6.30
CA LEU A 4 17.10 -6.45 -6.25
C LEU A 4 15.65 -6.72 -5.83
N TYR A 5 15.09 -7.83 -6.32
CA TYR A 5 13.71 -8.24 -6.06
C TYR A 5 13.70 -9.59 -5.38
N ALA A 6 12.99 -9.69 -4.26
CA ALA A 6 12.82 -10.93 -3.50
C ALA A 6 11.52 -11.68 -3.87
N GLU A 7 10.73 -11.18 -4.81
CA GLU A 7 9.51 -11.81 -5.34
C GLU A 7 8.53 -12.28 -4.24
N ASN A 8 8.42 -11.48 -3.16
CA ASN A 8 7.64 -11.78 -1.95
C ASN A 8 8.11 -13.02 -1.17
N ASP A 9 9.35 -13.43 -1.32
CA ASP A 9 9.97 -14.53 -0.59
C ASP A 9 10.92 -13.97 0.49
N GLU A 10 10.66 -14.29 1.76
CA GLU A 10 11.43 -13.80 2.91
C GLU A 10 12.83 -14.40 2.96
N GLU A 11 12.97 -15.69 2.64
CA GLU A 11 14.25 -16.38 2.66
C GLU A 11 15.16 -15.84 1.56
N GLN A 12 14.60 -15.60 0.37
CA GLN A 12 15.30 -14.96 -0.72
C GLN A 12 15.69 -13.51 -0.35
N GLN A 13 14.83 -12.74 0.33
CA GLN A 13 15.17 -11.40 0.77
C GLN A 13 16.35 -11.40 1.74
N GLU A 14 16.35 -12.31 2.71
CA GLU A 14 17.47 -12.49 3.67
C GLU A 14 18.77 -12.86 2.96
N GLU A 15 18.74 -13.82 2.04
CA GLU A 15 19.90 -14.21 1.25
C GLU A 15 20.49 -13.06 0.43
N LEU A 16 19.62 -12.24 -0.19
CA LEU A 16 20.04 -11.05 -0.93
C LEU A 16 20.74 -10.04 -0.02
N ILE A 17 20.18 -9.75 1.15
CA ILE A 17 20.80 -8.82 2.13
C ILE A 17 22.18 -9.32 2.53
N VAL A 18 22.30 -10.59 2.95
CA VAL A 18 23.57 -11.19 3.37
C VAL A 18 24.60 -11.14 2.25
N ARG A 19 24.20 -11.44 1.02
CA ARG A 19 25.08 -11.42 -0.15
C ARG A 19 25.62 -10.01 -0.40
N GLU A 20 24.74 -9.02 -0.47
CA GLU A 20 25.15 -7.63 -0.78
C GLU A 20 26.07 -7.04 0.31
N ILE A 21 25.86 -7.39 1.58
CA ILE A 21 26.75 -7.00 2.67
C ILE A 21 28.15 -7.62 2.47
N LYS A 22 28.23 -8.90 2.12
CA LYS A 22 29.51 -9.57 1.82
C LYS A 22 30.22 -8.96 0.61
N ASP A 23 29.46 -8.47 -0.35
CA ASP A 23 29.96 -7.83 -1.56
C ASP A 23 30.33 -6.35 -1.32
N GLY A 24 30.17 -5.85 -0.09
CA GLY A 24 30.65 -4.55 0.35
C GLY A 24 29.62 -3.41 0.26
N ALA A 25 28.35 -3.72 0.36
CA ALA A 25 27.31 -2.69 0.48
C ALA A 25 27.56 -1.79 1.69
N ASN A 26 27.50 -0.47 1.47
CA ASN A 26 27.71 0.54 2.52
C ASN A 26 26.41 0.90 3.26
N ALA A 27 25.26 0.67 2.65
CA ALA A 27 23.94 0.82 3.21
C ALA A 27 22.94 -0.02 2.40
N ILE A 28 21.83 -0.38 3.03
CA ILE A 28 20.71 -1.10 2.39
C ILE A 28 19.44 -0.27 2.52
N ILE A 29 18.69 -0.14 1.43
CA ILE A 29 17.30 0.33 1.44
C ILE A 29 16.42 -0.90 1.32
N LEU A 30 15.61 -1.16 2.34
CA LEU A 30 14.81 -2.36 2.47
C LEU A 30 13.31 -2.04 2.44
N ALA A 31 12.62 -2.51 1.40
CA ALA A 31 11.16 -2.69 1.42
C ALA A 31 10.89 -4.14 1.87
N PRO A 32 10.46 -4.37 3.12
CA PRO A 32 10.39 -5.72 3.66
C PRO A 32 9.21 -6.50 3.06
N VAL A 33 9.42 -7.80 2.84
CA VAL A 33 8.33 -8.72 2.51
C VAL A 33 7.37 -8.84 3.71
N ARG A 34 7.95 -8.95 4.92
CA ARG A 34 7.20 -8.86 6.20
C ARG A 34 7.97 -7.99 7.18
N GLU A 35 7.27 -7.01 7.76
CA GLU A 35 7.89 -6.02 8.65
C GLU A 35 8.40 -6.62 9.96
N ASP A 36 7.60 -7.47 10.58
CA ASP A 36 7.88 -8.06 11.89
C ASP A 36 9.11 -8.96 11.87
N LEU A 37 9.25 -9.84 10.88
CA LEU A 37 10.37 -10.76 10.77
C LEU A 37 11.65 -10.06 10.29
N ALA A 38 11.54 -9.12 9.36
CA ALA A 38 12.70 -8.39 8.84
C ALA A 38 13.45 -7.65 9.95
N VAL A 39 12.72 -6.98 10.86
CA VAL A 39 13.35 -6.24 11.98
C VAL A 39 14.04 -7.19 12.95
N MET A 40 13.46 -8.34 13.25
CA MET A 40 14.04 -9.31 14.20
C MET A 40 15.37 -9.89 13.70
N LYS A 41 15.52 -10.07 12.39
CA LYS A 41 16.70 -10.68 11.79
C LYS A 41 17.80 -9.68 11.40
N LEU A 42 17.46 -8.41 11.17
CA LEU A 42 18.42 -7.42 10.68
C LEU A 42 19.65 -7.25 11.59
N ASP A 43 19.49 -7.31 12.91
CA ASP A 43 20.61 -7.21 13.84
C ASP A 43 21.58 -8.38 13.74
N GLU A 44 21.10 -9.54 13.28
CA GLU A 44 21.92 -10.75 13.10
C GLU A 44 22.61 -10.77 11.76
N ILE A 45 21.91 -10.36 10.69
CA ILE A 45 22.39 -10.50 9.31
C ILE A 45 23.10 -9.25 8.78
N SER A 46 22.88 -8.07 9.36
CA SER A 46 23.50 -6.81 8.90
C SER A 46 24.26 -6.04 9.98
N PRO A 47 25.12 -6.68 10.80
CA PRO A 47 25.86 -5.98 11.85
C PRO A 47 26.81 -4.95 11.23
N GLY A 48 26.55 -3.65 11.50
CA GLY A 48 27.38 -2.55 11.04
C GLY A 48 27.08 -2.04 9.64
N CYS A 49 26.16 -2.63 8.89
CA CYS A 49 25.64 -2.06 7.64
C CYS A 49 24.29 -1.37 7.93
N PRO A 50 24.19 -0.04 7.81
CA PRO A 50 22.96 0.66 8.13
C PRO A 50 21.84 0.32 7.15
N VAL A 51 20.61 0.12 7.67
CA VAL A 51 19.43 -0.17 6.91
C VAL A 51 18.47 1.02 6.94
N ILE A 52 18.01 1.47 5.79
CA ILE A 52 16.88 2.38 5.63
C ILE A 52 15.65 1.51 5.35
N PHE A 53 14.71 1.53 6.28
CA PHE A 53 13.55 0.65 6.26
C PHE A 53 12.34 1.39 5.67
N LEU A 54 11.75 0.85 4.62
CA LEU A 54 10.53 1.38 4.00
C LEU A 54 9.32 0.71 4.63
N GLY A 55 8.75 1.36 5.63
CA GLY A 55 7.63 0.88 6.42
C GLY A 55 7.73 1.30 7.89
N PRO A 56 6.66 1.15 8.68
CA PRO A 56 6.68 1.41 10.11
C PRO A 56 7.51 0.33 10.83
N THR A 57 8.49 0.75 11.63
CA THR A 57 9.31 -0.19 12.39
C THR A 57 9.85 0.41 13.69
N ALA A 58 10.24 -0.45 14.61
CA ALA A 58 11.07 -0.07 15.73
C ALA A 58 12.50 0.20 15.26
N ILE A 59 13.07 1.32 15.69
CA ILE A 59 14.48 1.63 15.41
C ILE A 59 15.36 0.78 16.31
N ASN A 60 16.27 0.05 15.75
CA ASN A 60 17.28 -0.75 16.44
C ASN A 60 18.70 -0.40 15.93
N SER A 61 19.71 -1.21 16.28
CA SER A 61 21.10 -0.94 15.91
C SER A 61 21.36 -1.00 14.41
N SER A 62 20.64 -1.83 13.68
CA SER A 62 20.78 -2.00 12.23
C SER A 62 19.85 -1.08 11.44
N VAL A 63 18.68 -0.72 11.97
CA VAL A 63 17.75 0.22 11.33
C VAL A 63 18.18 1.65 11.64
N ALA A 64 18.80 2.29 10.67
CA ALA A 64 19.26 3.67 10.78
C ALA A 64 18.13 4.68 10.65
N CYS A 65 17.20 4.45 9.72
CA CYS A 65 16.04 5.30 9.48
C CYS A 65 14.85 4.45 9.00
N SER A 66 13.64 4.80 9.44
CA SER A 66 12.38 4.28 8.92
C SER A 66 11.66 5.39 8.16
N ILE A 67 11.22 5.08 6.94
CA ILE A 67 10.39 5.97 6.11
C ILE A 67 9.06 5.25 5.88
N SER A 68 7.97 5.83 6.35
CA SER A 68 6.64 5.20 6.30
C SER A 68 5.55 6.21 6.04
N VAL A 69 4.39 5.72 5.65
CA VAL A 69 3.12 6.47 5.67
C VAL A 69 2.24 5.91 6.79
N ASP A 70 1.42 6.74 7.40
CA ASP A 70 0.45 6.29 8.40
C ASP A 70 -0.70 5.53 7.72
N ARG A 71 -0.60 4.20 7.72
CA ARG A 71 -1.56 3.31 7.05
C ARG A 71 -2.90 3.26 7.77
N TYR A 72 -2.92 3.40 9.10
CA TYR A 72 -4.16 3.50 9.85
C TYR A 72 -4.91 4.78 9.47
N GLU A 73 -4.22 5.91 9.42
CA GLU A 73 -4.80 7.19 9.02
C GLU A 73 -5.27 7.16 7.55
N MET A 74 -4.54 6.50 6.66
CA MET A 74 -5.00 6.26 5.29
C MET A 74 -6.34 5.52 5.26
N GLY A 75 -6.41 4.40 6.01
CA GLY A 75 -7.64 3.62 6.11
C GLY A 75 -8.78 4.41 6.71
N ARG A 76 -8.52 5.17 7.77
CA ARG A 76 -9.50 6.02 8.45
C ARG A 76 -10.05 7.09 7.49
N THR A 77 -9.18 7.81 6.79
CA THR A 77 -9.57 8.83 5.80
C THR A 77 -10.39 8.22 4.67
N LEU A 78 -9.98 7.07 4.14
CA LEU A 78 -10.72 6.37 3.09
C LEU A 78 -12.10 5.95 3.58
N GLY A 79 -12.19 5.42 4.81
CA GLY A 79 -13.46 5.07 5.46
C GLY A 79 -14.38 6.28 5.62
N GLU A 80 -13.85 7.45 6.01
CA GLU A 80 -14.61 8.71 6.10
C GLU A 80 -15.18 9.11 4.74
N LYS A 81 -14.38 9.05 3.68
CA LYS A 81 -14.84 9.38 2.33
C LYS A 81 -15.94 8.44 1.82
N ILE A 82 -15.84 7.16 2.13
CA ILE A 82 -16.89 6.18 1.83
C ILE A 82 -18.15 6.51 2.65
N ALA A 83 -18.04 6.73 3.95
CA ALA A 83 -19.18 7.02 4.81
C ALA A 83 -19.89 8.35 4.46
N GLU A 84 -19.16 9.35 3.94
CA GLU A 84 -19.71 10.61 3.48
C GLU A 84 -20.51 10.51 2.17
N SER A 85 -20.17 9.55 1.31
CA SER A 85 -20.66 9.51 -0.08
C SER A 85 -21.54 8.30 -0.42
N GLU A 86 -21.55 7.25 0.41
CA GLU A 86 -22.16 5.97 0.07
C GLU A 86 -23.29 5.56 1.03
N ASP A 87 -24.16 4.67 0.54
CA ASP A 87 -25.28 4.12 1.33
C ASP A 87 -24.78 2.95 2.21
N PRO A 88 -24.95 3.00 3.55
CA PRO A 88 -24.54 1.92 4.44
C PRO A 88 -25.32 0.60 4.22
N ALA A 89 -26.43 0.62 3.49
CA ALA A 89 -27.15 -0.59 3.10
C ALA A 89 -26.35 -1.46 2.09
N VAL A 90 -25.40 -0.87 1.35
CA VAL A 90 -24.54 -1.58 0.41
C VAL A 90 -23.30 -2.08 1.14
N PRO A 91 -23.00 -3.39 1.14
CA PRO A 91 -21.83 -3.92 1.83
C PRO A 91 -20.51 -3.47 1.17
N VAL A 92 -19.48 -3.32 2.00
CA VAL A 92 -18.11 -2.98 1.58
C VAL A 92 -17.23 -4.23 1.62
N CYS A 93 -16.65 -4.60 0.48
CA CYS A 93 -15.72 -5.71 0.35
C CYS A 93 -14.31 -5.17 0.20
N LEU A 94 -13.46 -5.46 1.19
CA LEU A 94 -12.06 -5.09 1.22
C LEU A 94 -11.23 -6.21 0.60
N PHE A 95 -10.53 -5.92 -0.48
CA PHE A 95 -9.71 -6.89 -1.20
C PHE A 95 -8.23 -6.63 -0.90
N SER A 96 -7.51 -7.69 -0.50
CA SER A 96 -6.10 -7.64 -0.17
C SER A 96 -5.35 -8.83 -0.74
N GLU A 97 -4.11 -8.62 -1.18
CA GLU A 97 -3.19 -9.72 -1.53
C GLU A 97 -2.74 -10.51 -0.29
N GLY A 98 -2.93 -9.95 0.91
CA GLY A 98 -2.69 -10.60 2.19
C GLY A 98 -2.55 -9.59 3.33
N MET A 99 -3.06 -9.93 4.50
CA MET A 99 -3.00 -9.08 5.69
C MET A 99 -1.60 -9.07 6.34
N ALA A 100 -0.74 -10.02 5.95
CA ALA A 100 0.66 -10.03 6.37
C ALA A 100 1.52 -8.98 5.64
N TYR A 101 1.02 -8.41 4.53
CA TYR A 101 1.72 -7.33 3.84
C TYR A 101 1.70 -6.04 4.66
N THR A 102 2.81 -5.34 4.56
CA THR A 102 3.13 -4.11 5.25
C THR A 102 1.96 -3.11 5.27
N GLY A 103 1.44 -2.86 6.44
CA GLY A 103 0.41 -1.86 6.70
C GLY A 103 -1.00 -2.20 6.24
N ASN A 104 -1.26 -3.39 5.66
CA ASN A 104 -2.64 -3.76 5.27
C ASN A 104 -3.54 -3.95 6.49
N LEU A 105 -3.03 -4.52 7.58
CA LEU A 105 -3.77 -4.64 8.84
C LEU A 105 -4.12 -3.27 9.43
N ASP A 106 -3.17 -2.35 9.47
CA ASP A 106 -3.41 -0.99 9.99
C ASP A 106 -4.44 -0.25 9.13
N ALA A 107 -4.36 -0.34 7.80
CA ALA A 107 -5.34 0.26 6.89
C ALA A 107 -6.73 -0.37 7.07
N TYR A 108 -6.81 -1.69 7.26
CA TYR A 108 -8.05 -2.40 7.55
C TYR A 108 -8.69 -1.89 8.85
N ASP A 109 -7.90 -1.81 9.93
CA ASP A 109 -8.39 -1.32 11.22
C ASP A 109 -8.83 0.15 11.11
N GLY A 110 -8.11 0.97 10.36
CA GLY A 110 -8.48 2.35 10.07
C GLY A 110 -9.85 2.46 9.35
N ILE A 111 -10.05 1.70 8.28
CA ILE A 111 -11.32 1.67 7.55
C ILE A 111 -12.47 1.24 8.47
N ARG A 112 -12.30 0.17 9.22
CA ARG A 112 -13.34 -0.36 10.11
C ARG A 112 -13.66 0.56 11.26
N SER A 113 -12.68 1.32 11.77
CA SER A 113 -12.89 2.28 12.86
C SER A 113 -13.94 3.34 12.50
N VAL A 114 -14.16 3.58 11.21
CA VAL A 114 -15.17 4.53 10.68
C VAL A 114 -16.41 3.79 10.19
N LEU A 115 -16.26 2.78 9.36
CA LEU A 115 -17.40 2.14 8.69
C LEU A 115 -18.27 1.31 9.63
N ASP A 116 -17.69 0.60 10.61
CA ASP A 116 -18.46 -0.19 11.58
C ASP A 116 -19.42 0.69 12.41
N PRO A 117 -18.98 1.80 13.04
CA PRO A 117 -19.90 2.70 13.76
C PRO A 117 -20.92 3.39 12.86
N ALA A 118 -20.59 3.60 11.56
CA ALA A 118 -21.49 4.20 10.57
C ALA A 118 -22.55 3.19 10.04
N GLY A 119 -22.50 1.93 10.47
CA GLY A 119 -23.49 0.91 10.16
C GLY A 119 -23.24 0.15 8.85
N PHE A 120 -22.07 0.29 8.24
CA PHE A 120 -21.69 -0.51 7.07
C PHE A 120 -21.39 -1.96 7.44
N THR A 121 -21.74 -2.89 6.55
CA THR A 121 -21.24 -4.27 6.63
C THR A 121 -19.93 -4.37 5.89
N VAL A 122 -18.82 -4.64 6.62
CA VAL A 122 -17.48 -4.75 6.04
C VAL A 122 -17.05 -6.21 5.98
N ARG A 123 -16.57 -6.65 4.82
CA ARG A 123 -16.07 -8.01 4.57
C ARG A 123 -14.63 -7.94 4.05
N LEU A 124 -13.74 -8.78 4.57
CA LEU A 124 -12.38 -8.94 4.07
C LEU A 124 -12.32 -10.12 3.11
N ILE A 125 -11.68 -9.92 1.97
CA ILE A 125 -11.48 -10.93 0.93
C ILE A 125 -9.98 -10.97 0.61
N GLU A 126 -9.29 -11.95 1.16
CA GLU A 126 -7.89 -12.22 0.85
C GLU A 126 -7.80 -13.14 -0.38
N LYS A 127 -6.96 -12.74 -1.32
CA LYS A 127 -6.66 -13.57 -2.49
C LYS A 127 -5.84 -14.79 -2.05
N LYS A 128 -6.30 -15.97 -2.39
CA LYS A 128 -5.46 -17.18 -2.29
C LYS A 128 -4.38 -17.11 -3.37
N SER A 129 -3.21 -17.68 -3.12
CA SER A 129 -2.00 -17.54 -3.95
C SER A 129 -2.21 -17.86 -5.44
N GLU A 130 -3.14 -18.72 -5.78
CA GLU A 130 -3.42 -19.16 -7.15
C GLU A 130 -4.73 -18.60 -7.73
N ASP A 131 -5.49 -17.84 -6.94
CA ASP A 131 -6.79 -17.30 -7.35
C ASP A 131 -6.67 -15.87 -7.91
N THR A 132 -7.61 -15.51 -8.77
CA THR A 132 -7.85 -14.12 -9.18
C THR A 132 -8.94 -13.49 -8.32
N TYR A 133 -8.97 -12.17 -8.22
CA TYR A 133 -10.09 -11.48 -7.55
C TYR A 133 -11.42 -11.71 -8.27
N ARG A 134 -11.40 -11.91 -9.60
CA ARG A 134 -12.59 -12.33 -10.36
C ARG A 134 -13.21 -13.59 -9.79
N LYS A 135 -12.39 -14.61 -9.55
CA LYS A 135 -12.86 -15.86 -8.96
C LYS A 135 -13.41 -15.66 -7.55
N ALA A 136 -12.71 -14.87 -6.72
CA ALA A 136 -13.17 -14.54 -5.37
C ALA A 136 -14.51 -13.79 -5.39
N ILE A 137 -14.73 -12.88 -6.34
CA ILE A 137 -15.99 -12.18 -6.54
C ILE A 137 -17.11 -13.16 -6.95
N GLU A 138 -16.84 -14.01 -7.94
CA GLU A 138 -17.82 -14.97 -8.47
C GLU A 138 -18.25 -16.01 -7.43
N GLU A 139 -17.31 -16.52 -6.63
CA GLU A 139 -17.55 -17.60 -5.68
C GLU A 139 -18.10 -17.13 -4.33
N THR A 140 -17.72 -15.96 -3.88
CA THR A 140 -17.95 -15.51 -2.50
C THR A 140 -18.84 -14.28 -2.40
N VAL A 141 -18.55 -13.24 -3.17
CA VAL A 141 -19.21 -11.94 -3.00
C VAL A 141 -20.52 -11.88 -3.76
N TYR A 142 -20.51 -12.30 -5.01
CA TYR A 142 -21.63 -12.21 -5.93
C TYR A 142 -22.90 -13.00 -5.46
N PRO A 143 -22.76 -14.27 -5.03
CA PRO A 143 -23.90 -15.04 -4.56
C PRO A 143 -24.53 -14.53 -3.26
N GLU A 144 -23.71 -13.87 -2.40
CA GLU A 144 -24.14 -13.51 -1.06
C GLU A 144 -24.68 -12.09 -0.93
N SER A 145 -24.10 -11.14 -1.65
CA SER A 145 -24.37 -9.71 -1.43
C SER A 145 -25.10 -9.00 -2.56
N GLY A 146 -25.15 -9.56 -3.77
CA GLY A 146 -25.68 -8.84 -4.94
C GLY A 146 -24.77 -7.65 -5.28
N ASP A 147 -25.26 -6.44 -5.03
CA ASP A 147 -24.48 -5.21 -5.21
C ASP A 147 -23.56 -4.97 -4.01
N PHE A 148 -22.35 -4.47 -4.27
CA PHE A 148 -21.37 -4.16 -3.22
C PHE A 148 -20.41 -3.04 -3.66
N MET A 149 -19.77 -2.42 -2.67
CA MET A 149 -18.62 -1.55 -2.89
C MET A 149 -17.34 -2.34 -2.76
N ALA A 150 -16.37 -2.09 -3.62
CA ALA A 150 -15.05 -2.70 -3.57
C ALA A 150 -13.99 -1.70 -3.10
N VAL A 151 -13.07 -2.18 -2.26
CA VAL A 151 -11.89 -1.42 -1.84
C VAL A 151 -10.66 -2.27 -2.04
N GLY A 152 -9.72 -1.82 -2.88
CA GLY A 152 -8.39 -2.42 -3.01
C GLY A 152 -7.46 -1.88 -1.93
N MET A 153 -7.03 -2.73 -0.99
CA MET A 153 -6.21 -2.32 0.15
C MET A 153 -4.73 -2.13 -0.19
N ASP A 154 -4.33 -2.61 -1.33
CA ASP A 154 -2.98 -2.47 -1.90
C ASP A 154 -3.05 -2.23 -3.41
N VAL A 155 -1.90 -1.84 -3.98
CA VAL A 155 -1.81 -1.49 -5.42
C VAL A 155 -2.20 -2.66 -6.32
N GLY A 156 -1.82 -3.88 -5.95
CA GLY A 156 -2.13 -5.08 -6.72
C GLY A 156 -3.63 -5.36 -6.74
N ALA A 157 -4.25 -5.38 -5.55
CA ALA A 157 -5.69 -5.57 -5.41
C ALA A 157 -6.49 -4.50 -6.17
N LEU A 158 -6.13 -3.22 -5.98
CA LEU A 158 -6.83 -2.11 -6.64
C LEU A 158 -6.69 -2.17 -8.17
N SER A 159 -5.50 -2.48 -8.67
CA SER A 159 -5.26 -2.59 -10.13
C SER A 159 -6.06 -3.74 -10.74
N GLU A 160 -6.04 -4.93 -10.13
CA GLU A 160 -6.79 -6.07 -10.66
C GLU A 160 -8.31 -5.83 -10.63
N LEU A 161 -8.83 -5.22 -9.56
CA LEU A 161 -10.24 -4.83 -9.48
C LEU A 161 -10.61 -3.80 -10.56
N ALA A 162 -9.80 -2.78 -10.75
CA ALA A 162 -10.05 -1.76 -11.76
C ALA A 162 -10.02 -2.34 -13.17
N ASP A 163 -9.12 -3.25 -13.49
CA ASP A 163 -9.05 -3.95 -14.77
C ASP A 163 -10.27 -4.87 -14.99
N ILE A 164 -10.75 -5.56 -13.96
CA ILE A 164 -11.98 -6.34 -14.00
C ILE A 164 -13.18 -5.46 -14.35
N LEU A 165 -13.31 -4.31 -13.69
CA LEU A 165 -14.41 -3.38 -13.95
C LEU A 165 -14.30 -2.71 -15.31
N GLU A 166 -13.10 -2.40 -15.77
CA GLU A 166 -12.89 -1.87 -17.12
C GLU A 166 -13.27 -2.89 -18.20
N GLY A 167 -12.93 -4.15 -17.99
CA GLY A 167 -13.15 -5.24 -18.94
C GLY A 167 -14.56 -5.85 -18.95
N SER A 168 -15.45 -5.52 -18.01
CA SER A 168 -16.75 -6.18 -17.87
C SER A 168 -17.87 -5.25 -17.44
N SER A 169 -18.92 -5.12 -18.27
CA SER A 169 -20.12 -4.39 -17.91
C SER A 169 -20.90 -5.07 -16.77
N VAL A 170 -20.88 -6.40 -16.73
CA VAL A 170 -21.59 -7.17 -15.70
C VAL A 170 -21.08 -6.84 -14.30
N TYR A 171 -19.76 -6.80 -14.11
CA TYR A 171 -19.19 -6.41 -12.80
C TYR A 171 -19.47 -4.95 -12.47
N ARG A 172 -19.46 -4.06 -13.45
CA ARG A 172 -19.81 -2.63 -13.24
C ARG A 172 -21.25 -2.41 -12.81
N GLU A 173 -22.17 -3.32 -13.15
CA GLU A 173 -23.56 -3.23 -12.72
C GLU A 173 -23.72 -3.59 -11.23
N HIS A 174 -22.83 -4.41 -10.67
CA HIS A 174 -22.89 -4.89 -9.29
C HIS A 174 -21.88 -4.26 -8.36
N VAL A 175 -20.74 -3.76 -8.87
CA VAL A 175 -19.80 -2.98 -8.09
C VAL A 175 -20.19 -1.51 -8.16
N THR A 176 -20.89 -1.04 -7.13
CA THR A 176 -21.47 0.31 -7.09
C THR A 176 -20.41 1.41 -6.99
N ALA A 177 -19.28 1.10 -6.35
CA ALA A 177 -18.13 1.99 -6.26
C ALA A 177 -16.84 1.20 -6.06
N LEU A 178 -15.72 1.70 -6.60
CA LEU A 178 -14.37 1.17 -6.36
C LEU A 178 -13.51 2.27 -5.74
N TYR A 179 -12.95 1.95 -4.58
CA TYR A 179 -11.97 2.78 -3.87
C TYR A 179 -10.69 1.99 -3.62
N GLY A 180 -9.62 2.65 -3.17
CA GLY A 180 -8.47 1.89 -2.69
C GLY A 180 -7.22 2.70 -2.41
N ILE A 181 -6.10 1.98 -2.31
CA ILE A 181 -4.79 2.53 -1.95
C ILE A 181 -3.83 2.30 -3.11
N GLY A 182 -3.30 3.39 -3.68
CA GLY A 182 -2.33 3.35 -4.77
C GLY A 182 -2.53 4.47 -5.78
N SER A 183 -1.46 4.82 -6.51
CA SER A 183 -1.45 5.94 -7.46
C SER A 183 -0.54 5.67 -8.66
N THR A 184 -0.62 4.45 -9.23
CA THR A 184 0.05 4.20 -10.52
C THR A 184 -0.59 5.01 -11.63
N THR A 185 0.14 5.31 -12.70
CA THR A 185 -0.40 6.04 -13.86
C THR A 185 -1.67 5.37 -14.42
N ALA A 186 -1.73 4.04 -14.42
CA ALA A 186 -2.92 3.30 -14.83
C ALA A 186 -4.11 3.60 -13.92
N LEU A 187 -3.92 3.54 -12.59
CA LEU A 187 -4.97 3.84 -11.61
C LEU A 187 -5.43 5.30 -11.68
N LEU A 188 -4.52 6.25 -11.90
CA LEU A 188 -4.88 7.66 -12.09
C LEU A 188 -5.72 7.86 -13.36
N ASN A 189 -5.40 7.15 -14.44
CA ASN A 189 -6.23 7.16 -15.67
C ASN A 189 -7.61 6.54 -15.41
N GLN A 190 -7.70 5.46 -14.64
CA GLN A 190 -8.97 4.82 -14.28
C GLN A 190 -9.80 5.68 -13.32
N LEU A 191 -9.15 6.45 -12.44
CA LEU A 191 -9.78 7.47 -11.60
C LEU A 191 -10.36 8.62 -12.44
N ASP A 192 -9.59 9.17 -13.41
CA ASP A 192 -10.08 10.23 -14.30
C ASP A 192 -11.28 9.79 -15.14
N ARG A 193 -11.32 8.52 -15.53
CA ARG A 193 -12.43 7.88 -16.29
C ARG A 193 -13.60 7.46 -15.41
N GLY A 194 -13.50 7.59 -14.08
CA GLY A 194 -14.56 7.27 -13.11
C GLY A 194 -14.75 5.76 -12.85
N ILE A 195 -13.78 4.91 -13.22
CA ILE A 195 -13.77 3.48 -12.86
C ILE A 195 -13.41 3.33 -11.38
N VAL A 196 -12.38 4.02 -10.94
CA VAL A 196 -12.06 4.24 -9.53
C VAL A 196 -12.72 5.54 -9.09
N LYS A 197 -13.41 5.54 -7.96
CA LYS A 197 -14.12 6.72 -7.42
C LYS A 197 -13.23 7.58 -6.53
N GLY A 198 -12.32 6.94 -5.81
CA GLY A 198 -11.34 7.63 -4.98
C GLY A 198 -10.22 6.70 -4.53
N LEU A 199 -9.06 7.27 -4.30
CA LEU A 199 -7.89 6.53 -3.85
C LEU A 199 -7.08 7.30 -2.82
N MET A 200 -6.33 6.58 -2.00
CA MET A 200 -5.31 7.12 -1.13
C MET A 200 -3.95 7.03 -1.81
N ALA A 201 -3.22 8.13 -1.81
CA ALA A 201 -1.89 8.24 -2.39
C ALA A 201 -0.92 8.93 -1.42
N TRP A 202 0.37 8.76 -1.64
CA TRP A 202 1.42 9.54 -0.98
C TRP A 202 2.54 9.83 -1.97
N ASN A 203 3.43 10.74 -1.61
CA ASN A 203 4.54 11.10 -2.49
C ASN A 203 5.59 9.97 -2.56
N ARG A 204 5.44 9.09 -3.55
CA ARG A 204 6.34 7.96 -3.81
C ARG A 204 7.73 8.42 -4.29
N PHE A 205 7.79 9.57 -4.94
CA PHE A 205 9.08 10.14 -5.34
C PHE A 205 9.89 10.60 -4.12
N ASP A 206 9.24 11.31 -3.19
CA ASP A 206 9.91 11.72 -1.95
C ASP A 206 10.32 10.51 -1.10
N GLU A 207 9.50 9.44 -1.06
CA GLU A 207 9.86 8.18 -0.40
C GLU A 207 11.17 7.62 -0.96
N GLY A 208 11.28 7.52 -2.28
CA GLY A 208 12.49 7.06 -2.97
C GLY A 208 13.68 8.00 -2.78
N TYR A 209 13.48 9.31 -2.96
CA TYR A 209 14.52 10.32 -2.81
C TYR A 209 15.10 10.33 -1.38
N LEU A 210 14.23 10.41 -0.38
CA LEU A 210 14.63 10.41 1.02
C LEU A 210 15.32 9.11 1.42
N SER A 211 14.88 7.97 0.89
CA SER A 211 15.52 6.69 1.19
C SER A 211 16.98 6.66 0.72
N VAL A 212 17.26 7.16 -0.47
CA VAL A 212 18.64 7.28 -1.00
C VAL A 212 19.44 8.32 -0.21
N GLU A 213 18.86 9.49 0.07
CA GLU A 213 19.52 10.53 0.87
C GLU A 213 19.94 10.00 2.25
N LYS A 214 19.01 9.32 2.95
CA LYS A 214 19.28 8.75 4.28
C LYS A 214 20.27 7.59 4.23
N ALA A 215 20.26 6.78 3.17
CA ALA A 215 21.25 5.72 2.98
C ALA A 215 22.68 6.30 2.82
N VAL A 216 22.84 7.36 2.04
CA VAL A 216 24.15 8.04 1.87
C VAL A 216 24.61 8.67 3.20
N GLN A 217 23.71 9.35 3.93
CA GLN A 217 24.01 9.92 5.24
C GLN A 217 24.42 8.84 6.24
N ALA A 218 23.69 7.72 6.29
CA ALA A 218 23.97 6.61 7.20
C ALA A 218 25.30 5.93 6.87
N ALA A 219 25.61 5.71 5.60
CA ALA A 219 26.90 5.17 5.15
C ALA A 219 28.09 6.08 5.53
N GLY A 220 27.88 7.40 5.57
CA GLY A 220 28.85 8.38 6.04
C GLY A 220 28.93 8.55 7.57
N GLY A 221 28.08 7.87 8.32
CA GLY A 221 27.96 8.03 9.77
C GLY A 221 27.29 9.34 10.22
N GLU A 222 26.65 10.05 9.30
CA GLU A 222 26.06 11.38 9.51
C GLU A 222 24.56 11.37 9.30
N TRP A 223 23.77 10.75 10.17
CA TRP A 223 22.31 10.87 10.10
C TRP A 223 21.71 11.37 11.41
N LYS A 224 20.59 12.14 11.33
CA LYS A 224 19.93 12.75 12.49
C LYS A 224 18.49 12.27 12.66
N GLU A 225 17.76 12.12 11.56
CA GLU A 225 16.36 11.68 11.58
C GLU A 225 16.27 10.16 11.50
N LYS A 226 15.60 9.57 12.48
CA LYS A 226 15.42 8.13 12.56
C LYS A 226 14.06 7.66 12.05
N ARG A 227 13.09 8.57 11.97
CA ARG A 227 11.74 8.29 11.45
C ARG A 227 11.28 9.45 10.61
N ILE A 228 10.77 9.13 9.43
CA ILE A 228 10.13 10.07 8.52
C ILE A 228 8.76 9.51 8.20
N THR A 229 7.72 10.29 8.48
CA THR A 229 6.34 9.93 8.16
C THR A 229 5.88 10.79 6.99
N LEU A 230 5.51 10.15 5.89
CA LEU A 230 4.94 10.81 4.72
C LEU A 230 3.44 11.02 4.93
N THR A 231 2.93 12.15 4.45
CA THR A 231 1.51 12.48 4.55
C THR A 231 0.74 11.79 3.43
N PRO A 232 -0.28 10.99 3.75
CA PRO A 232 -1.19 10.47 2.73
C PRO A 232 -2.24 11.51 2.34
N GLU A 233 -2.67 11.45 1.08
CA GLU A 233 -3.70 12.33 0.52
C GLU A 233 -4.81 11.50 -0.13
N TYR A 234 -6.06 11.93 0.04
CA TYR A 234 -7.19 11.39 -0.69
C TYR A 234 -7.33 12.09 -2.03
N ILE A 235 -7.48 11.32 -3.09
CA ILE A 235 -7.60 11.80 -4.46
C ILE A 235 -8.87 11.22 -5.08
N ASP A 236 -9.76 12.07 -5.52
CA ASP A 236 -10.89 11.75 -6.40
C ASP A 236 -10.71 12.39 -7.77
N GLY A 237 -11.66 12.19 -8.67
CA GLY A 237 -11.57 12.73 -10.04
C GLY A 237 -11.62 14.28 -10.09
N GLU A 238 -12.20 14.96 -9.11
CA GLU A 238 -12.22 16.42 -9.04
C GLU A 238 -10.86 16.94 -8.58
N ILE A 239 -10.32 16.37 -7.50
CA ILE A 239 -8.99 16.68 -6.98
C ILE A 239 -7.91 16.40 -8.01
N LEU A 240 -7.99 15.25 -8.71
CA LEU A 240 -7.05 14.91 -9.79
C LEU A 240 -7.04 16.00 -10.89
N ARG A 241 -8.21 16.37 -11.40
CA ARG A 241 -8.33 17.37 -12.46
C ARG A 241 -8.00 18.80 -12.01
N SER A 242 -8.04 19.09 -10.71
CA SER A 242 -7.63 20.39 -10.16
C SER A 242 -6.13 20.65 -10.29
N GLY A 243 -5.31 19.58 -10.44
CA GLY A 243 -3.86 19.65 -10.50
C GLY A 243 -3.15 19.99 -9.19
N ILE A 244 -3.88 20.06 -8.05
CA ILE A 244 -3.30 20.45 -6.76
C ILE A 244 -2.19 19.48 -6.29
N PHE A 245 -2.26 18.20 -6.68
CA PHE A 245 -1.28 17.18 -6.38
C PHE A 245 -0.46 16.71 -7.60
N GLU A 246 -0.44 17.49 -8.70
CA GLU A 246 0.24 17.12 -9.95
C GLU A 246 1.70 16.69 -9.73
N LYS A 247 2.47 17.48 -8.97
CA LYS A 247 3.88 17.16 -8.67
C LYS A 247 4.06 15.91 -7.81
N MET A 248 3.07 15.55 -6.99
CA MET A 248 3.10 14.34 -6.18
C MET A 248 2.76 13.10 -7.03
N LEU A 249 1.77 13.25 -7.92
CA LEU A 249 1.24 12.14 -8.71
C LEU A 249 2.05 11.88 -10.00
N TYR A 250 2.68 12.93 -10.57
CA TYR A 250 3.46 12.88 -11.80
C TYR A 250 4.84 13.56 -11.62
N PRO A 251 5.71 13.02 -10.76
CA PRO A 251 6.95 13.71 -10.35
C PRO A 251 8.00 13.86 -11.45
N MET A 252 7.84 13.18 -12.59
CA MET A 252 8.82 13.13 -13.70
C MET A 252 8.32 13.79 -14.99
N GLU A 253 7.16 14.46 -14.96
CA GLU A 253 6.61 15.20 -16.12
C GLU A 253 6.91 16.70 -16.08
#